data_2ffa30efc851087cd6db62ab621859a8
#
_entry.id   2ffa30efc851087cd6db62ab621859a8
#
_cell.length_a   1.000
_cell.length_b   1.000
_cell.length_c   1.000
_cell.angle_alpha   90.00
_cell.angle_beta   90.00
_cell.angle_gamma   90.00
#
_symmetry.space_group_name_H-M   'P 1'
#
loop_
_entity.id
_entity.type
_entity.pdbx_description
1 polymer ?
#
loop_
_entity_poly.entity_id
_entity_poly.type
_entity_poly.pdbx_seq_one_letter_code
_entity_poly.pdbx_strand_id
1 'polypeptide(L)'
;MYLADYHMHSKYSFDGSEELDTICQTAIRRGLSEIAITDHMDIYTGLPYDEQMNFDVPGGEQHHMDVSGLYAGLVQMKEKYAGQLKVRIGAELGQPQVNPEAAALFIRDYGDMLDFVIGSIHNMEKDLDVYYYDFTKIDVAKMYDHYVDWLLKLLEMGDFDVMGHLTYPLRYMFERNHLRLDLRPYEEKFRQLFKNLTEKGRGIELNVSGYYKAMQDAMPPMSILKLYRECGGEIITIGSDAHKAEYIGFYQKEAHEMLETAGFRYLTVFEHRKPEFIKL
;
A
#
# COMPACT_ATOMS: atom_id res chain seq x y z
N MET A 1 -22.01 8.82 -3.73
CA MET A 1 -20.68 8.25 -4.00
C MET A 1 -20.20 7.59 -2.71
N TYR A 2 -19.74 6.38 -2.76
CA TYR A 2 -19.15 5.68 -1.62
C TYR A 2 -17.65 6.01 -1.59
N LEU A 3 -17.18 6.75 -0.59
CA LEU A 3 -15.78 7.12 -0.47
C LEU A 3 -15.09 6.19 0.52
N ALA A 4 -14.00 5.57 0.10
CA ALA A 4 -13.23 4.67 0.95
C ALA A 4 -11.72 4.89 0.73
N ASP A 5 -10.98 4.98 1.84
CA ASP A 5 -9.54 5.16 1.85
C ASP A 5 -8.88 3.96 2.53
N TYR A 6 -8.15 3.19 1.73
CA TYR A 6 -7.65 1.88 2.15
C TYR A 6 -6.14 1.84 2.41
N HIS A 7 -5.50 3.03 2.54
CA HIS A 7 -4.08 3.12 2.85
C HIS A 7 -3.79 4.37 3.68
N MET A 8 -3.51 4.20 4.95
CA MET A 8 -3.11 5.27 5.86
C MET A 8 -2.37 4.73 7.08
N HIS A 9 -1.54 5.58 7.66
CA HIS A 9 -0.65 5.26 8.75
C HIS A 9 -1.00 6.05 10.01
N SER A 10 -0.88 5.39 11.14
CA SER A 10 -1.05 5.99 12.45
C SER A 10 0.29 6.23 13.14
N LYS A 11 0.26 6.70 14.38
CA LYS A 11 1.46 6.85 15.23
C LYS A 11 2.22 5.55 15.50
N TYR A 12 1.64 4.40 15.15
CA TYR A 12 2.31 3.10 15.29
C TYR A 12 3.31 2.83 14.16
N SER A 13 3.15 3.46 13.00
CA SER A 13 4.19 3.50 11.95
C SER A 13 5.31 4.45 12.33
N PHE A 14 6.54 4.13 11.96
CA PHE A 14 7.75 4.91 12.29
C PHE A 14 7.73 6.35 11.74
N ASP A 15 6.96 6.59 10.71
CA ASP A 15 6.81 7.87 10.01
C ASP A 15 5.38 8.45 10.11
N GLY A 16 4.48 7.77 10.84
CA GLY A 16 3.15 8.23 11.14
C GLY A 16 3.09 9.04 12.45
N SER A 17 2.15 9.96 12.56
CA SER A 17 2.02 10.82 13.74
C SER A 17 0.62 10.87 14.36
N GLU A 18 -0.37 10.32 13.65
CA GLU A 18 -1.77 10.53 14.03
C GLU A 18 -2.28 9.45 14.98
N GLU A 19 -3.01 9.90 16.01
CA GLU A 19 -3.77 8.99 16.87
C GLU A 19 -4.90 8.31 16.08
N LEU A 20 -5.19 7.04 16.36
CA LEU A 20 -6.25 6.28 15.69
C LEU A 20 -7.59 7.01 15.72
N ASP A 21 -7.90 7.64 16.85
CA ASP A 21 -9.14 8.42 17.05
C ASP A 21 -9.17 9.66 16.14
N THR A 22 -8.04 10.35 15.97
CA THR A 22 -7.91 11.51 15.08
C THR A 22 -8.13 11.11 13.63
N ILE A 23 -7.60 9.94 13.22
CA ILE A 23 -7.81 9.38 11.90
C ILE A 23 -9.31 9.17 11.64
N CYS A 24 -10.00 8.46 12.53
CA CYS A 24 -11.42 8.16 12.40
C CYS A 24 -12.28 9.44 12.34
N GLN A 25 -12.02 10.41 13.23
CA GLN A 25 -12.73 11.68 13.24
C GLN A 25 -12.48 12.48 11.95
N THR A 26 -11.27 12.45 11.42
CA THR A 26 -10.94 13.13 10.17
C THR A 26 -11.62 12.48 8.98
N ALA A 27 -11.65 11.16 8.93
CA ALA A 27 -12.38 10.41 7.92
C ALA A 27 -13.87 10.77 7.88
N ILE A 28 -14.51 10.82 9.06
CA ILE A 28 -15.92 11.23 9.18
C ILE A 28 -16.12 12.67 8.69
N ARG A 29 -15.29 13.62 9.13
CA ARG A 29 -15.39 15.04 8.68
C ARG A 29 -15.24 15.18 7.16
N ARG A 30 -14.48 14.28 6.52
CA ARG A 30 -14.26 14.27 5.07
C ARG A 30 -15.33 13.46 4.31
N GLY A 31 -16.27 12.88 5.03
CA GLY A 31 -17.39 12.13 4.44
C GLY A 31 -17.00 10.76 3.90
N LEU A 32 -15.90 10.17 4.39
CA LEU A 32 -15.56 8.79 4.07
C LEU A 32 -16.58 7.84 4.71
N SER A 33 -16.96 6.82 3.96
CA SER A 33 -17.86 5.76 4.41
C SER A 33 -17.09 4.62 5.10
N GLU A 34 -15.84 4.43 4.68
CA GLU A 34 -14.99 3.32 5.11
C GLU A 34 -13.51 3.70 5.02
N ILE A 35 -12.72 3.20 5.97
CA ILE A 35 -11.27 3.34 5.98
C ILE A 35 -10.62 2.02 6.37
N ALA A 36 -9.43 1.74 5.85
CA ALA A 36 -8.53 0.73 6.37
C ALA A 36 -7.26 1.43 6.90
N ILE A 37 -6.92 1.19 8.17
CA ILE A 37 -5.67 1.66 8.76
C ILE A 37 -4.65 0.54 8.59
N THR A 38 -3.55 0.84 7.90
CA THR A 38 -2.62 -0.13 7.33
C THR A 38 -1.18 0.22 7.71
N ASP A 39 -0.92 0.31 9.03
CA ASP A 39 0.42 0.60 9.53
C ASP A 39 1.47 -0.36 8.98
N HIS A 40 2.70 0.10 8.86
CA HIS A 40 3.83 -0.64 8.31
C HIS A 40 4.15 -1.91 9.10
N MET A 41 4.26 -3.02 8.36
CA MET A 41 4.76 -4.33 8.80
C MET A 41 5.89 -4.72 7.86
N ASP A 42 6.98 -3.94 7.86
CA ASP A 42 8.12 -4.18 6.99
C ASP A 42 8.95 -5.37 7.46
N ILE A 43 9.27 -6.26 6.54
CA ILE A 43 10.06 -7.45 6.80
C ILE A 43 11.51 -7.23 6.36
N TYR A 44 12.47 -7.52 7.25
CA TYR A 44 13.88 -7.30 7.03
C TYR A 44 14.65 -8.63 6.95
N THR A 45 15.72 -8.61 6.17
CA THR A 45 16.57 -9.79 5.93
C THR A 45 17.29 -10.19 7.20
N GLY A 46 17.17 -11.48 7.56
CA GLY A 46 17.96 -12.09 8.62
C GLY A 46 17.58 -11.73 10.06
N LEU A 47 16.54 -10.91 10.24
CA LEU A 47 16.01 -10.65 11.57
C LEU A 47 15.00 -11.73 11.99
N PRO A 48 15.03 -12.23 13.24
CA PRO A 48 13.97 -13.04 13.81
C PRO A 48 12.63 -12.28 13.82
N TYR A 49 11.54 -13.02 13.85
CA TYR A 49 10.19 -12.40 13.81
C TYR A 49 9.94 -11.38 14.93
N ASP A 50 10.36 -11.68 16.14
CA ASP A 50 10.21 -10.82 17.31
C ASP A 50 11.07 -9.54 17.26
N GLU A 51 12.05 -9.50 16.36
CA GLU A 51 12.90 -8.32 16.10
C GLU A 51 12.46 -7.51 14.88
N GLN A 52 11.54 -8.03 14.03
CA GLN A 52 11.12 -7.34 12.79
C GLN A 52 10.49 -5.96 13.05
N MET A 53 9.79 -5.80 14.17
CA MET A 53 9.12 -4.57 14.55
C MET A 53 10.01 -3.65 15.41
N ASN A 54 11.28 -3.99 15.56
CA ASN A 54 12.28 -3.23 16.32
C ASN A 54 13.52 -3.05 15.45
N PHE A 55 13.65 -1.95 14.74
CA PHE A 55 14.75 -1.71 13.81
C PHE A 55 15.26 -0.27 13.86
N ASP A 56 16.48 -0.08 13.37
CA ASP A 56 17.06 1.23 13.23
C ASP A 56 16.61 1.86 11.90
N VAL A 57 15.79 2.89 11.98
CA VAL A 57 15.43 3.68 10.80
C VAL A 57 16.67 4.40 10.29
N PRO A 58 16.95 4.44 8.97
CA PRO A 58 18.01 5.27 8.41
C PRO A 58 17.85 6.72 8.85
N GLY A 59 18.81 7.23 9.62
CA GLY A 59 18.73 8.54 10.30
C GLY A 59 18.98 8.45 11.80
N GLY A 60 19.05 7.23 12.38
CA GLY A 60 19.51 6.98 13.75
C GLY A 60 18.42 6.93 14.82
N GLU A 61 17.15 6.91 14.43
CA GLU A 61 16.04 6.67 15.37
C GLU A 61 15.71 5.17 15.42
N GLN A 62 15.59 4.62 16.64
CA GLN A 62 15.07 3.27 16.85
C GLN A 62 13.55 3.32 16.80
N HIS A 63 12.95 2.45 16.00
CA HIS A 63 11.52 2.24 15.96
C HIS A 63 11.15 0.97 16.73
N HIS A 64 10.23 1.13 17.68
CA HIS A 64 9.64 0.04 18.44
C HIS A 64 8.14 0.06 18.22
N MET A 65 7.64 -0.82 17.37
CA MET A 65 6.22 -0.90 17.09
C MET A 65 5.50 -1.77 18.12
N ASP A 66 4.56 -1.18 18.84
CA ASP A 66 3.63 -1.92 19.71
C ASP A 66 2.49 -2.52 18.86
N VAL A 67 2.77 -3.64 18.20
CA VAL A 67 1.81 -4.33 17.32
C VAL A 67 0.54 -4.74 18.08
N SER A 68 0.68 -5.22 19.32
CA SER A 68 -0.46 -5.63 20.14
C SER A 68 -1.33 -4.44 20.52
N GLY A 69 -0.71 -3.31 20.89
CA GLY A 69 -1.41 -2.07 21.18
C GLY A 69 -2.13 -1.49 19.96
N LEU A 70 -1.50 -1.56 18.78
CA LEU A 70 -2.13 -1.17 17.51
C LEU A 70 -3.43 -1.94 17.29
N TYR A 71 -3.37 -3.26 17.26
CA TYR A 71 -4.55 -4.06 16.93
C TYR A 71 -5.63 -3.99 18.00
N ALA A 72 -5.26 -3.91 19.29
CA ALA A 72 -6.24 -3.63 20.35
C ALA A 72 -6.91 -2.26 20.16
N GLY A 73 -6.15 -1.25 19.77
CA GLY A 73 -6.67 0.08 19.44
C GLY A 73 -7.60 0.09 18.24
N LEU A 74 -7.24 -0.63 17.17
CA LEU A 74 -8.07 -0.73 15.96
C LEU A 74 -9.42 -1.41 16.25
N VAL A 75 -9.43 -2.48 17.06
CA VAL A 75 -10.68 -3.12 17.53
C VAL A 75 -11.54 -2.11 18.29
N GLN A 76 -10.95 -1.32 19.19
CA GLN A 76 -11.69 -0.27 19.89
C GLN A 76 -12.26 0.80 18.94
N MET A 77 -11.51 1.22 17.92
CA MET A 77 -12.00 2.19 16.93
C MET A 77 -13.15 1.60 16.09
N LYS A 78 -13.04 0.36 15.67
CA LYS A 78 -14.10 -0.36 14.95
C LYS A 78 -15.41 -0.37 15.74
N GLU A 79 -15.34 -0.63 17.04
CA GLU A 79 -16.50 -0.60 17.94
C GLU A 79 -17.02 0.82 18.19
N LYS A 80 -16.13 1.75 18.51
CA LYS A 80 -16.47 3.15 18.85
C LYS A 80 -17.20 3.88 17.73
N TYR A 81 -16.79 3.66 16.50
CA TYR A 81 -17.32 4.33 15.32
C TYR A 81 -18.37 3.52 14.56
N ALA A 82 -18.78 2.36 15.08
CA ALA A 82 -19.81 1.53 14.47
C ALA A 82 -21.08 2.35 14.15
N GLY A 83 -21.57 2.22 12.91
CA GLY A 83 -22.73 2.97 12.42
C GLY A 83 -22.45 4.40 11.93
N GLN A 84 -21.22 4.91 12.11
CA GLN A 84 -20.79 6.21 11.58
C GLN A 84 -19.71 6.07 10.50
N LEU A 85 -18.75 5.19 10.74
CA LEU A 85 -17.61 4.91 9.87
C LEU A 85 -17.31 3.41 9.95
N LYS A 86 -17.12 2.76 8.81
CA LYS A 86 -16.57 1.41 8.80
C LYS A 86 -15.04 1.51 8.94
N VAL A 87 -14.52 1.04 10.06
CA VAL A 87 -13.08 0.96 10.31
C VAL A 87 -12.62 -0.47 10.05
N ARG A 88 -11.71 -0.66 9.10
CA ARG A 88 -11.09 -1.93 8.76
C ARG A 88 -9.73 -2.05 9.42
N ILE A 89 -9.46 -3.21 9.96
CA ILE A 89 -8.17 -3.55 10.56
C ILE A 89 -7.27 -4.03 9.42
N GLY A 90 -6.24 -3.26 9.10
CA GLY A 90 -5.35 -3.56 8.00
C GLY A 90 -3.88 -3.67 8.41
N ALA A 91 -3.07 -4.00 7.43
CA ALA A 91 -1.61 -3.97 7.51
C ALA A 91 -1.02 -3.64 6.14
N GLU A 92 0.06 -2.88 6.10
CA GLU A 92 0.92 -2.81 4.94
C GLU A 92 2.13 -3.71 5.15
N LEU A 93 2.11 -4.90 4.54
CA LEU A 93 3.15 -5.91 4.63
C LEU A 93 4.24 -5.62 3.61
N GLY A 94 5.33 -5.00 4.06
CA GLY A 94 6.47 -4.63 3.23
C GLY A 94 7.40 -5.80 2.99
N GLN A 95 7.79 -6.02 1.75
CA GLN A 95 8.77 -7.00 1.25
C GLN A 95 8.81 -8.38 1.96
N PRO A 96 7.68 -9.11 2.09
CA PRO A 96 7.62 -10.40 2.81
C PRO A 96 8.53 -11.47 2.22
N GLN A 97 8.92 -11.36 0.95
CA GLN A 97 9.78 -12.32 0.27
C GLN A 97 11.23 -12.31 0.73
N VAL A 98 11.69 -11.32 1.50
CA VAL A 98 13.07 -11.29 2.03
C VAL A 98 13.23 -12.18 3.26
N ASN A 99 12.13 -12.42 3.99
CA ASN A 99 12.07 -13.35 5.12
C ASN A 99 10.63 -13.93 5.21
N PRO A 100 10.31 -14.93 4.35
CA PRO A 100 8.94 -15.48 4.28
C PRO A 100 8.49 -16.15 5.59
N GLU A 101 9.43 -16.65 6.39
CA GLU A 101 9.12 -17.24 7.69
C GLU A 101 8.59 -16.19 8.66
N ALA A 102 9.27 -15.04 8.78
CA ALA A 102 8.81 -13.95 9.63
C ALA A 102 7.45 -13.38 9.16
N ALA A 103 7.27 -13.22 7.84
CA ALA A 103 6.00 -12.79 7.27
C ALA A 103 4.86 -13.79 7.57
N ALA A 104 5.13 -15.10 7.46
CA ALA A 104 4.14 -16.13 7.78
C ALA A 104 3.78 -16.15 9.28
N LEU A 105 4.73 -15.86 10.15
CA LEU A 105 4.48 -15.75 11.60
C LEU A 105 3.59 -14.54 11.92
N PHE A 106 3.80 -13.41 11.26
CA PHE A 106 2.91 -12.26 11.38
C PHE A 106 1.46 -12.59 10.97
N ILE A 107 1.28 -13.21 9.82
CA ILE A 107 -0.05 -13.63 9.34
C ILE A 107 -0.68 -14.69 10.27
N ARG A 108 0.12 -15.62 10.82
CA ARG A 108 -0.36 -16.60 11.80
C ARG A 108 -0.90 -15.93 13.06
N ASP A 109 -0.19 -14.92 13.57
CA ASP A 109 -0.51 -14.29 14.87
C ASP A 109 -1.64 -13.25 14.77
N TYR A 110 -1.76 -12.57 13.65
CA TYR A 110 -2.71 -11.46 13.47
C TYR A 110 -3.72 -11.64 12.33
N GLY A 111 -3.51 -12.60 11.43
CA GLY A 111 -4.30 -12.74 10.19
C GLY A 111 -5.81 -12.89 10.42
N ASP A 112 -6.22 -13.58 11.49
CA ASP A 112 -7.66 -13.74 11.82
C ASP A 112 -8.34 -12.41 12.19
N MET A 113 -7.57 -11.40 12.59
CA MET A 113 -8.07 -10.06 12.92
C MET A 113 -8.11 -9.13 11.73
N LEU A 114 -7.30 -9.40 10.69
CA LEU A 114 -7.14 -8.52 9.55
C LEU A 114 -8.34 -8.56 8.61
N ASP A 115 -8.86 -7.40 8.31
CA ASP A 115 -9.85 -7.22 7.23
C ASP A 115 -9.16 -7.04 5.88
N PHE A 116 -7.90 -6.55 5.85
CA PHE A 116 -7.20 -6.17 4.63
C PHE A 116 -5.67 -6.14 4.78
N VAL A 117 -4.96 -6.60 3.76
CA VAL A 117 -3.49 -6.54 3.70
C VAL A 117 -3.02 -5.99 2.36
N ILE A 118 -2.19 -4.95 2.43
CA ILE A 118 -1.43 -4.43 1.29
C ILE A 118 -0.08 -5.15 1.25
N GLY A 119 0.34 -5.61 0.07
CA GLY A 119 1.70 -6.10 -0.16
C GLY A 119 2.53 -5.05 -0.85
N SER A 120 3.62 -4.59 -0.24
CA SER A 120 4.43 -3.48 -0.74
C SER A 120 5.91 -3.86 -0.91
N ILE A 121 6.60 -3.11 -1.75
CA ILE A 121 8.06 -3.12 -1.89
C ILE A 121 8.59 -1.72 -1.60
N HIS A 122 9.10 -1.52 -0.40
CA HIS A 122 9.83 -0.32 -0.01
C HIS A 122 11.33 -0.53 -0.18
N ASN A 123 11.83 -1.63 0.36
CA ASN A 123 13.22 -2.04 0.34
C ASN A 123 13.44 -3.13 -0.71
N MET A 124 14.59 -3.09 -1.34
CA MET A 124 15.05 -4.18 -2.18
C MET A 124 16.28 -4.85 -1.53
N GLU A 125 17.40 -4.96 -2.25
CA GLU A 125 18.60 -5.57 -1.71
C GLU A 125 19.18 -4.75 -0.54
N LYS A 126 19.70 -5.44 0.48
CA LYS A 126 20.35 -4.86 1.66
C LYS A 126 19.44 -4.03 2.56
N ASP A 127 18.14 -4.30 2.52
CA ASP A 127 17.13 -3.61 3.36
C ASP A 127 17.18 -2.07 3.26
N LEU A 128 17.62 -1.55 2.11
CA LEU A 128 17.67 -0.13 1.85
C LEU A 128 16.42 0.30 1.09
N ASP A 129 15.64 1.20 1.68
CA ASP A 129 14.48 1.79 1.04
C ASP A 129 14.88 2.55 -0.23
N VAL A 130 14.10 2.38 -1.27
CA VAL A 130 14.23 3.10 -2.55
C VAL A 130 14.25 4.61 -2.35
N TYR A 131 13.62 5.10 -1.28
CA TYR A 131 13.70 6.49 -0.84
C TYR A 131 15.14 7.00 -0.72
N TYR A 132 16.10 6.16 -0.29
CA TYR A 132 17.50 6.55 -0.08
C TYR A 132 18.39 6.39 -1.31
N TYR A 133 17.86 5.91 -2.44
CA TYR A 133 18.66 5.71 -3.64
C TYR A 133 19.11 7.02 -4.27
N ASP A 134 20.37 7.07 -4.69
CA ASP A 134 20.90 8.14 -5.53
C ASP A 134 20.76 7.76 -7.01
N PHE A 135 19.64 8.15 -7.59
CA PHE A 135 19.30 7.81 -8.99
C PHE A 135 20.27 8.41 -10.02
N THR A 136 21.17 9.31 -9.62
CA THR A 136 22.21 9.86 -10.51
C THR A 136 23.41 8.92 -10.63
N LYS A 137 23.56 7.95 -9.72
CA LYS A 137 24.71 7.03 -9.64
C LYS A 137 24.39 5.60 -10.05
N ILE A 138 23.17 5.30 -10.40
CA ILE A 138 22.72 3.95 -10.76
C ILE A 138 22.13 3.95 -12.17
N ASP A 139 22.13 2.77 -12.79
CA ASP A 139 21.38 2.51 -14.02
C ASP A 139 19.89 2.36 -13.65
N VAL A 140 19.14 3.44 -13.81
CA VAL A 140 17.73 3.53 -13.41
C VAL A 140 16.88 2.50 -14.15
N ALA A 141 17.18 2.22 -15.42
CA ALA A 141 16.42 1.26 -16.21
C ALA A 141 16.60 -0.17 -15.67
N LYS A 142 17.84 -0.55 -15.32
CA LYS A 142 18.12 -1.86 -14.71
C LYS A 142 17.53 -1.96 -13.30
N MET A 143 17.63 -0.90 -12.52
CA MET A 143 17.05 -0.88 -11.17
C MET A 143 15.53 -1.07 -11.25
N TYR A 144 14.85 -0.39 -12.16
CA TYR A 144 13.41 -0.52 -12.31
C TYR A 144 12.98 -1.88 -12.87
N ASP A 145 13.75 -2.45 -13.82
CA ASP A 145 13.55 -3.83 -14.28
C ASP A 145 13.62 -4.83 -13.12
N HIS A 146 14.62 -4.66 -12.27
CA HIS A 146 14.77 -5.46 -11.05
C HIS A 146 13.63 -5.24 -10.05
N TYR A 147 13.15 -4.00 -9.89
CA TYR A 147 12.00 -3.70 -9.05
C TYR A 147 10.75 -4.46 -9.50
N VAL A 148 10.51 -4.53 -10.82
CA VAL A 148 9.37 -5.31 -11.36
C VAL A 148 9.55 -6.81 -11.10
N ASP A 149 10.77 -7.34 -11.16
CA ASP A 149 11.05 -8.73 -10.77
C ASP A 149 10.76 -8.97 -9.27
N TRP A 150 11.00 -7.97 -8.42
CA TRP A 150 10.64 -8.04 -7.01
C TRP A 150 9.13 -8.05 -6.77
N LEU A 151 8.36 -7.31 -7.57
CA LEU A 151 6.89 -7.39 -7.53
C LEU A 151 6.38 -8.79 -7.91
N LEU A 152 7.02 -9.46 -8.88
CA LEU A 152 6.70 -10.84 -9.24
C LEU A 152 7.00 -11.80 -8.07
N LYS A 153 8.13 -11.63 -7.39
CA LYS A 153 8.48 -12.42 -6.19
C LYS A 153 7.52 -12.15 -5.03
N LEU A 154 7.14 -10.90 -4.80
CA LEU A 154 6.12 -10.54 -3.80
C LEU A 154 4.83 -11.28 -4.07
N LEU A 155 4.38 -11.34 -5.33
CA LEU A 155 3.17 -12.08 -5.71
C LEU A 155 3.26 -13.59 -5.45
N GLU A 156 4.43 -14.18 -5.61
CA GLU A 156 4.63 -15.61 -5.38
C GLU A 156 4.62 -15.96 -3.87
N MET A 157 5.27 -15.14 -3.06
CA MET A 157 5.64 -15.47 -1.68
C MET A 157 4.84 -14.70 -0.62
N GLY A 158 4.23 -13.56 -0.98
CA GLY A 158 3.47 -12.74 -0.05
C GLY A 158 2.04 -13.22 0.15
N ASP A 159 1.50 -13.03 1.35
CA ASP A 159 0.09 -13.20 1.68
C ASP A 159 -0.56 -11.80 1.85
N PHE A 160 -1.15 -11.30 0.78
CA PHE A 160 -1.75 -9.97 0.70
C PHE A 160 -2.99 -9.98 -0.22
N ASP A 161 -3.78 -8.92 -0.17
CA ASP A 161 -5.01 -8.76 -0.97
C ASP A 161 -4.79 -7.88 -2.20
N VAL A 162 -4.05 -6.79 -2.05
CA VAL A 162 -3.66 -5.90 -3.16
C VAL A 162 -2.18 -5.54 -3.08
N MET A 163 -1.56 -5.24 -4.24
CA MET A 163 -0.25 -4.62 -4.27
C MET A 163 -0.39 -3.11 -4.09
N GLY A 164 0.32 -2.57 -3.09
CA GLY A 164 0.40 -1.14 -2.80
C GLY A 164 1.23 -0.40 -3.84
N HIS A 165 0.97 0.90 -4.00
CA HIS A 165 1.74 1.89 -4.80
C HIS A 165 2.69 1.29 -5.84
N LEU A 166 2.15 0.46 -6.75
CA LEU A 166 2.84 -0.46 -7.67
C LEU A 166 4.05 0.13 -8.41
N THR A 167 4.13 1.44 -8.55
CA THR A 167 5.21 2.14 -9.24
C THR A 167 6.01 3.06 -8.29
N TYR A 168 6.13 2.66 -7.03
CA TYR A 168 6.76 3.40 -5.94
C TYR A 168 8.09 4.10 -6.27
N PRO A 169 9.05 3.50 -6.99
CA PRO A 169 10.32 4.17 -7.32
C PRO A 169 10.14 5.43 -8.17
N LEU A 170 9.10 5.52 -9.02
CA LEU A 170 8.88 6.67 -9.90
C LEU A 170 8.69 7.97 -9.12
N ARG A 171 8.08 7.89 -7.92
CA ARG A 171 7.89 9.03 -7.04
C ARG A 171 9.22 9.65 -6.67
N TYR A 172 10.17 8.87 -6.17
CA TYR A 172 11.47 9.38 -5.72
C TYR A 172 12.42 9.73 -6.85
N MET A 173 12.35 9.02 -7.97
CA MET A 173 13.04 9.42 -9.21
C MET A 173 12.65 10.84 -9.62
N PHE A 174 11.35 11.16 -9.55
CA PHE A 174 10.88 12.50 -9.92
C PHE A 174 11.17 13.53 -8.84
N GLU A 175 10.85 13.25 -7.57
CA GLU A 175 11.00 14.19 -6.47
C GLU A 175 12.45 14.64 -6.26
N ARG A 176 13.42 13.75 -6.47
CA ARG A 176 14.83 14.04 -6.20
C ARG A 176 15.61 14.50 -7.43
N ASN A 177 15.30 13.98 -8.58
CA ASN A 177 16.11 14.16 -9.77
C ASN A 177 15.33 14.64 -10.98
N HIS A 178 14.00 14.85 -10.87
CA HIS A 178 13.09 15.16 -11.97
C HIS A 178 13.14 14.13 -13.11
N LEU A 179 13.49 12.89 -12.78
CA LEU A 179 13.56 11.79 -13.75
C LEU A 179 12.17 11.24 -14.01
N ARG A 180 11.84 11.07 -15.28
CA ARG A 180 10.65 10.36 -15.75
C ARG A 180 11.11 9.13 -16.53
N LEU A 181 10.66 7.97 -16.11
CA LEU A 181 10.98 6.70 -16.75
C LEU A 181 9.86 6.33 -17.74
N ASP A 182 10.25 5.89 -18.93
CA ASP A 182 9.34 5.28 -19.88
C ASP A 182 9.01 3.86 -19.42
N LEU A 183 7.74 3.56 -19.19
CA LEU A 183 7.30 2.26 -18.69
C LEU A 183 7.03 1.23 -19.82
N ARG A 184 7.03 1.63 -21.08
CA ARG A 184 6.77 0.73 -22.21
C ARG A 184 7.72 -0.48 -22.28
N PRO A 185 9.02 -0.36 -21.94
CA PRO A 185 9.92 -1.52 -21.94
C PRO A 185 9.54 -2.61 -20.91
N TYR A 186 8.78 -2.27 -19.89
CA TYR A 186 8.38 -3.18 -18.80
C TYR A 186 6.94 -3.71 -18.95
N GLU A 187 6.23 -3.31 -20.01
CA GLU A 187 4.83 -3.65 -20.24
C GLU A 187 4.57 -5.15 -20.20
N GLU A 188 5.44 -5.96 -20.81
CA GLU A 188 5.25 -7.42 -20.83
C GLU A 188 5.38 -8.04 -19.43
N LYS A 189 6.31 -7.56 -18.60
CA LYS A 189 6.42 -7.98 -17.21
C LYS A 189 5.17 -7.56 -16.38
N PHE A 190 4.64 -6.36 -16.60
CA PHE A 190 3.39 -5.94 -15.98
C PHE A 190 2.21 -6.79 -16.44
N ARG A 191 2.12 -7.15 -17.72
CA ARG A 191 1.07 -8.06 -18.22
C ARG A 191 1.15 -9.42 -17.53
N GLN A 192 2.34 -9.97 -17.38
CA GLN A 192 2.56 -11.22 -16.65
C GLN A 192 2.12 -11.07 -15.17
N LEU A 193 2.57 -10.00 -14.50
CA LEU A 193 2.20 -9.71 -13.11
C LEU A 193 0.68 -9.63 -12.95
N PHE A 194 0.00 -8.90 -13.82
CA PHE A 194 -1.44 -8.67 -13.72
C PHE A 194 -2.27 -9.92 -14.01
N LYS A 195 -1.88 -10.75 -14.97
CA LYS A 195 -2.51 -12.06 -15.19
C LYS A 195 -2.38 -12.94 -13.95
N ASN A 196 -1.18 -13.03 -13.39
CA ASN A 196 -0.93 -13.84 -12.21
C ASN A 196 -1.69 -13.30 -10.97
N LEU A 197 -1.80 -11.97 -10.79
CA LEU A 197 -2.62 -11.34 -9.75
C LEU A 197 -4.10 -11.74 -9.90
N THR A 198 -4.64 -11.61 -11.10
CA THR A 198 -6.04 -11.94 -11.41
C THR A 198 -6.32 -13.43 -11.17
N GLU A 199 -5.43 -14.33 -11.60
CA GLU A 199 -5.56 -15.76 -11.36
C GLU A 199 -5.55 -16.14 -9.88
N LYS A 200 -4.82 -15.37 -9.06
CA LYS A 200 -4.78 -15.55 -7.59
C LYS A 200 -5.94 -14.85 -6.86
N GLY A 201 -6.84 -14.14 -7.57
CA GLY A 201 -7.92 -13.35 -6.96
C GLY A 201 -7.41 -12.17 -6.14
N ARG A 202 -6.26 -11.60 -6.51
CA ARG A 202 -5.64 -10.43 -5.88
C ARG A 202 -5.74 -9.21 -6.79
N GLY A 203 -5.54 -8.03 -6.19
CA GLY A 203 -5.66 -6.77 -6.90
C GLY A 203 -4.45 -5.86 -6.79
N ILE A 204 -4.70 -4.61 -7.17
CA ILE A 204 -3.75 -3.51 -6.98
C ILE A 204 -4.44 -2.34 -6.26
N GLU A 205 -3.63 -1.47 -5.72
CA GLU A 205 -4.05 -0.17 -5.20
C GLU A 205 -3.93 0.92 -6.28
N LEU A 206 -4.88 1.84 -6.32
CA LEU A 206 -4.69 3.18 -6.87
C LEU A 206 -4.26 4.10 -5.75
N ASN A 207 -2.95 4.30 -5.60
CA ASN A 207 -2.37 5.18 -4.59
C ASN A 207 -2.31 6.61 -5.11
N VAL A 208 -2.93 7.53 -4.40
CA VAL A 208 -3.03 8.93 -4.81
C VAL A 208 -2.03 9.85 -4.12
N SER A 209 -1.11 9.31 -3.30
CA SER A 209 -0.14 10.13 -2.56
C SER A 209 0.75 10.97 -3.45
N GLY A 210 1.05 10.53 -4.66
CA GLY A 210 1.85 11.29 -5.61
C GLY A 210 1.24 12.65 -5.99
N TYR A 211 -0.09 12.84 -5.85
CA TYR A 211 -0.74 14.11 -6.15
C TYR A 211 -0.52 15.20 -5.10
N TYR A 212 -0.30 14.84 -3.84
CA TYR A 212 0.13 15.84 -2.83
C TYR A 212 1.66 15.91 -2.68
N LYS A 213 2.38 15.18 -3.52
CA LYS A 213 3.84 15.21 -3.66
C LYS A 213 4.25 15.84 -4.98
N ALA A 214 5.55 16.05 -5.19
CA ALA A 214 6.05 16.71 -6.39
C ALA A 214 5.75 15.95 -7.69
N MET A 215 5.57 14.64 -7.64
CA MET A 215 5.32 13.80 -8.82
C MET A 215 4.04 14.19 -9.58
N GLN A 216 2.99 14.63 -8.89
CA GLN A 216 1.68 15.03 -9.44
C GLN A 216 1.06 13.97 -10.35
N ASP A 217 1.17 12.70 -9.95
CA ASP A 217 0.59 11.55 -10.65
C ASP A 217 0.24 10.44 -9.63
N ALA A 218 -0.57 9.47 -10.04
CA ALA A 218 -0.91 8.31 -9.22
C ALA A 218 0.14 7.19 -9.33
N MET A 219 0.10 6.28 -8.39
CA MET A 219 0.84 5.02 -8.41
C MET A 219 -0.14 3.83 -8.36
N PRO A 220 -0.34 3.13 -9.49
CA PRO A 220 0.31 3.34 -10.77
C PRO A 220 -0.31 4.46 -11.60
N PRO A 221 0.41 4.99 -12.62
CA PRO A 221 -0.13 5.97 -13.55
C PRO A 221 -1.21 5.36 -14.46
N MET A 222 -2.03 6.23 -15.09
CA MET A 222 -3.17 5.84 -15.93
C MET A 222 -2.85 4.77 -16.99
N SER A 223 -1.66 4.79 -17.58
CA SER A 223 -1.26 3.80 -18.59
C SER A 223 -1.18 2.38 -18.01
N ILE A 224 -0.61 2.23 -16.83
CA ILE A 224 -0.48 0.94 -16.12
C ILE A 224 -1.84 0.52 -15.55
N LEU A 225 -2.66 1.46 -15.07
CA LEU A 225 -4.01 1.20 -14.59
C LEU A 225 -4.90 0.60 -15.71
N LYS A 226 -4.84 1.17 -16.92
CA LYS A 226 -5.52 0.62 -18.10
C LYS A 226 -4.99 -0.77 -18.49
N LEU A 227 -3.66 -0.95 -18.44
CA LEU A 227 -3.04 -2.24 -18.72
C LEU A 227 -3.52 -3.32 -17.74
N TYR A 228 -3.65 -2.99 -16.44
CA TYR A 228 -4.21 -3.91 -15.46
C TYR A 228 -5.65 -4.30 -15.82
N ARG A 229 -6.48 -3.31 -16.19
CA ARG A 229 -7.86 -3.56 -16.61
C ARG A 229 -7.94 -4.43 -17.89
N GLU A 230 -7.07 -4.19 -18.88
CA GLU A 230 -6.94 -5.01 -20.11
C GLU A 230 -6.56 -6.46 -19.79
N CYS A 231 -5.75 -6.70 -18.76
CA CYS A 231 -5.38 -8.05 -18.30
C CYS A 231 -6.47 -8.74 -17.47
N GLY A 232 -7.68 -8.16 -17.36
CA GLY A 232 -8.79 -8.72 -16.61
C GLY A 232 -8.84 -8.34 -15.13
N GLY A 233 -7.99 -7.40 -14.71
CA GLY A 233 -7.98 -6.90 -13.33
C GLY A 233 -9.29 -6.20 -12.95
N GLU A 234 -9.90 -6.58 -11.84
CA GLU A 234 -11.14 -6.01 -11.32
C GLU A 234 -11.03 -5.54 -9.88
N ILE A 235 -10.16 -6.17 -9.09
CA ILE A 235 -9.92 -5.82 -7.68
C ILE A 235 -9.02 -4.59 -7.63
N ILE A 236 -9.57 -3.47 -7.19
CA ILE A 236 -8.88 -2.18 -7.09
C ILE A 236 -9.34 -1.41 -5.85
N THR A 237 -8.40 -1.00 -5.00
CA THR A 237 -8.66 -0.10 -3.87
C THR A 237 -8.15 1.30 -4.18
N ILE A 238 -8.58 2.30 -3.40
CA ILE A 238 -8.01 3.64 -3.42
C ILE A 238 -7.31 3.85 -2.08
N GLY A 239 -6.07 4.33 -2.10
CA GLY A 239 -5.30 4.67 -0.92
C GLY A 239 -4.70 6.07 -0.99
N SER A 240 -4.86 6.85 0.08
CA SER A 240 -4.18 8.14 0.22
C SER A 240 -2.74 8.03 0.67
N ASP A 241 -2.37 6.93 1.31
CA ASP A 241 -1.06 6.72 1.91
C ASP A 241 -0.72 7.87 2.91
N ALA A 242 -1.75 8.22 3.69
CA ALA A 242 -1.72 9.38 4.56
C ALA A 242 -0.95 9.09 5.85
N HIS A 243 0.12 9.81 6.09
CA HIS A 243 0.90 9.83 7.33
C HIS A 243 0.54 11.02 8.24
N LYS A 244 -0.40 11.87 7.76
CA LYS A 244 -0.91 13.04 8.49
C LYS A 244 -2.40 13.21 8.20
N ALA A 245 -3.14 13.73 9.18
CA ALA A 245 -4.58 13.94 9.08
C ALA A 245 -5.01 14.76 7.85
N GLU A 246 -4.17 15.70 7.40
CA GLU A 246 -4.45 16.54 6.25
C GLU A 246 -4.55 15.80 4.91
N TYR A 247 -4.03 14.56 4.82
CA TYR A 247 -4.06 13.76 3.59
C TYR A 247 -5.08 12.61 3.62
N ILE A 248 -5.70 12.31 4.76
CA ILE A 248 -6.73 11.26 4.86
C ILE A 248 -7.89 11.57 3.90
N GLY A 249 -8.22 10.64 3.02
CA GLY A 249 -9.26 10.82 2.02
C GLY A 249 -8.94 11.87 0.95
N PHE A 250 -7.66 12.19 0.76
CA PHE A 250 -7.22 13.09 -0.30
C PHE A 250 -7.51 12.51 -1.67
N TYR A 251 -7.91 13.35 -2.63
CA TYR A 251 -8.12 13.01 -4.05
C TYR A 251 -9.13 11.88 -4.31
N GLN A 252 -10.01 11.57 -3.37
CA GLN A 252 -10.95 10.45 -3.51
C GLN A 252 -11.88 10.58 -4.71
N LYS A 253 -12.39 11.79 -5.00
CA LYS A 253 -13.30 12.01 -6.12
C LYS A 253 -12.58 11.87 -7.46
N GLU A 254 -11.41 12.47 -7.56
CA GLU A 254 -10.55 12.40 -8.73
C GLU A 254 -10.09 10.95 -8.98
N ALA A 255 -9.82 10.18 -7.92
CA ALA A 255 -9.50 8.77 -8.02
C ALA A 255 -10.67 7.95 -8.60
N HIS A 256 -11.91 8.23 -8.19
CA HIS A 256 -13.10 7.61 -8.80
C HIS A 256 -13.20 7.90 -10.29
N GLU A 257 -13.01 9.17 -10.71
CA GLU A 257 -12.98 9.56 -12.12
C GLU A 257 -11.87 8.87 -12.91
N MET A 258 -10.70 8.68 -12.27
CA MET A 258 -9.59 7.93 -12.87
C MET A 258 -9.95 6.46 -13.07
N LEU A 259 -10.57 5.81 -12.08
CA LEU A 259 -11.03 4.43 -12.19
C LEU A 259 -12.05 4.26 -13.31
N GLU A 260 -13.06 5.12 -13.38
CA GLU A 260 -14.05 5.11 -14.47
C GLU A 260 -13.38 5.30 -15.84
N THR A 261 -12.42 6.23 -15.96
CA THR A 261 -11.65 6.51 -17.18
C THR A 261 -10.78 5.31 -17.59
N ALA A 262 -10.28 4.54 -16.62
CA ALA A 262 -9.52 3.32 -16.86
C ALA A 262 -10.43 2.11 -17.20
N GLY A 263 -11.76 2.25 -17.07
CA GLY A 263 -12.74 1.22 -17.42
C GLY A 263 -13.17 0.33 -16.26
N PHE A 264 -12.91 0.75 -15.01
CA PHE A 264 -13.47 0.08 -13.84
C PHE A 264 -14.94 0.49 -13.66
N ARG A 265 -15.73 -0.41 -13.09
CA ARG A 265 -17.13 -0.19 -12.74
C ARG A 265 -17.39 -0.25 -11.25
N TYR A 266 -16.43 -0.77 -10.51
CA TYR A 266 -16.53 -1.01 -9.09
C TYR A 266 -15.23 -0.61 -8.40
N LEU A 267 -15.35 -0.02 -7.21
CA LEU A 267 -14.32 0.05 -6.20
C LEU A 267 -14.37 -1.23 -5.37
N THR A 268 -13.24 -1.75 -4.95
CA THR A 268 -13.18 -2.90 -4.06
C THR A 268 -12.94 -2.45 -2.63
N VAL A 269 -13.72 -2.99 -1.70
CA VAL A 269 -13.52 -2.89 -0.25
C VAL A 269 -13.35 -4.30 0.31
N PHE A 270 -12.85 -4.43 1.54
CA PHE A 270 -12.56 -5.73 2.11
C PHE A 270 -13.14 -5.90 3.51
N GLU A 271 -13.61 -7.10 3.83
CA GLU A 271 -13.96 -7.53 5.17
C GLU A 271 -13.46 -8.97 5.38
N HIS A 272 -12.69 -9.20 6.43
CA HIS A 272 -12.05 -10.51 6.69
C HIS A 272 -11.30 -11.06 5.46
N ARG A 273 -10.52 -10.20 4.80
CA ARG A 273 -9.72 -10.53 3.62
C ARG A 273 -10.55 -10.94 2.38
N LYS A 274 -11.87 -10.66 2.38
CA LYS A 274 -12.77 -10.97 1.27
C LYS A 274 -13.17 -9.70 0.53
N PRO A 275 -13.00 -9.65 -0.80
CA PRO A 275 -13.35 -8.48 -1.58
C PRO A 275 -14.89 -8.33 -1.73
N GLU A 276 -15.36 -7.10 -1.57
CA GLU A 276 -16.71 -6.67 -1.88
C GLU A 276 -16.64 -5.55 -2.92
N PHE A 277 -17.56 -5.59 -3.91
CA PHE A 277 -17.54 -4.65 -5.03
C PHE A 277 -18.62 -3.58 -4.85
N ILE A 278 -18.19 -2.34 -4.72
CA ILE A 278 -19.05 -1.17 -4.61
C ILE A 278 -19.10 -0.45 -5.96
N LYS A 279 -20.28 -0.20 -6.48
CA LYS A 279 -20.42 0.49 -7.76
C LYS A 279 -19.86 1.93 -7.66
N LEU A 280 -19.00 2.31 -8.63
CA LEU A 280 -18.47 3.67 -8.81
C LEU A 280 -19.55 4.66 -9.16
#